data_e7b0f24142beae730fedc4539d7f2d14
#
_entry.id   e7b0f24142beae730fedc4539d7f2d14
#
_cell.length_a   1.000
_cell.length_b   1.000
_cell.length_c   1.000
_cell.angle_alpha   90.00
_cell.angle_beta   90.00
_cell.angle_gamma   90.00
#
_symmetry.space_group_name_H-M   'P 1'
#
loop_
_entity.id
_entity.type
_entity.pdbx_description
1 polymer ?
#
loop_
_entity_poly.entity_id
_entity_poly.type
_entity_poly.pdbx_seq_one_letter_code
_entity_poly.pdbx_strand_id
1 'polypeptide(L)'
;PVGRPAPWGALENARRLNAYPTSANLKVDDTPAGIEEGLNAGMWTVAVTETGNEVGLSLEDLQALDPEERRNRREAAARKLARSGAHYVINSVADLLPCVDDIERRMADGESP
;
A
#
# COMPACT_ATOMS: atom_id res chain seq x y z
N PRO A 1 -7.58 -11.64 -19.53
CA PRO A 1 -6.66 -10.57 -19.16
C PRO A 1 -5.74 -10.97 -18.02
N VAL A 2 -4.54 -10.45 -18.03
CA VAL A 2 -3.54 -10.72 -17.00
C VAL A 2 -3.91 -9.93 -15.75
N GLY A 3 -3.94 -10.61 -14.59
CA GLY A 3 -4.18 -9.98 -13.32
C GLY A 3 -2.91 -9.39 -12.69
N ARG A 4 -2.99 -9.02 -11.41
CA ARG A 4 -1.85 -8.51 -10.64
C ARG A 4 -0.64 -9.45 -10.78
N PRO A 5 0.58 -8.93 -10.85
CA PRO A 5 0.99 -7.53 -10.67
C PRO A 5 0.95 -6.66 -11.92
N ALA A 6 0.34 -7.13 -13.01
CA ALA A 6 0.16 -6.30 -14.19
C ALA A 6 -0.70 -5.05 -13.83
N PRO A 7 -0.41 -3.88 -14.44
CA PRO A 7 -1.00 -2.63 -13.96
C PRO A 7 -2.42 -2.33 -14.46
N TRP A 8 -3.03 -3.26 -15.19
CA TRP A 8 -4.26 -2.99 -15.94
C TRP A 8 -5.43 -2.56 -15.06
N GLY A 9 -5.62 -3.19 -13.88
CA GLY A 9 -6.69 -2.82 -12.96
C GLY A 9 -6.52 -1.40 -12.42
N ALA A 10 -5.30 -1.07 -12.00
CA ALA A 10 -4.99 0.26 -11.49
C ALA A 10 -5.16 1.33 -12.57
N LEU A 11 -4.69 1.06 -13.79
CA LEU A 11 -4.82 1.97 -14.92
C LEU A 11 -6.29 2.16 -15.31
N GLU A 12 -7.09 1.11 -15.31
CA GLU A 12 -8.51 1.22 -15.59
C GLU A 12 -9.25 2.05 -14.54
N ASN A 13 -8.91 1.89 -13.28
CA ASN A 13 -9.47 2.72 -12.22
C ASN A 13 -9.09 4.20 -12.40
N ALA A 14 -7.83 4.47 -12.73
CA ALA A 14 -7.39 5.84 -13.01
C ALA A 14 -8.16 6.44 -14.19
N ARG A 15 -8.36 5.67 -15.25
CA ARG A 15 -9.12 6.10 -16.41
C ARG A 15 -10.58 6.42 -16.04
N ARG A 16 -11.23 5.54 -15.29
CA ARG A 16 -12.63 5.75 -14.88
C ARG A 16 -12.79 6.95 -13.96
N LEU A 17 -11.80 7.22 -13.12
CA LEU A 17 -11.80 8.38 -12.22
C LEU A 17 -11.31 9.65 -12.92
N ASN A 18 -10.91 9.55 -14.18
CA ASN A 18 -10.28 10.65 -14.93
C ASN A 18 -9.09 11.24 -14.17
N ALA A 19 -8.30 10.38 -13.52
CA ALA A 19 -7.15 10.77 -12.71
C ALA A 19 -5.86 10.67 -13.54
N TYR A 20 -5.29 11.81 -13.88
CA TYR A 20 -4.09 11.90 -14.71
C TYR A 20 -3.16 13.02 -14.19
N PRO A 21 -1.86 12.85 -14.23
CA PRO A 21 -1.10 11.66 -14.65
C PRO A 21 -1.10 10.58 -13.57
N THR A 22 -0.74 9.34 -13.94
CA THR A 22 -0.67 8.25 -12.95
C THR A 22 0.36 8.52 -11.86
N SER A 23 1.41 9.30 -12.17
CA SER A 23 2.43 9.72 -11.20
C SER A 23 1.88 10.64 -10.10
N ALA A 24 0.67 11.14 -10.23
CA ALA A 24 -0.03 11.92 -9.20
C ALA A 24 -1.09 11.09 -8.47
N ASN A 25 -1.19 9.81 -8.76
CA ASN A 25 -2.14 8.89 -8.14
C ASN A 25 -1.47 8.12 -7.02
N LEU A 26 -2.28 7.73 -6.04
CA LEU A 26 -1.87 6.93 -4.91
C LEU A 26 -2.66 5.63 -4.89
N LYS A 27 -1.96 4.51 -4.78
CA LYS A 27 -2.58 3.20 -4.57
C LYS A 27 -2.32 2.74 -3.15
N VAL A 28 -3.40 2.41 -2.44
CA VAL A 28 -3.35 1.86 -1.09
C VAL A 28 -3.72 0.39 -1.18
N ASP A 29 -2.89 -0.49 -0.66
CA ASP A 29 -3.14 -1.93 -0.71
C ASP A 29 -2.51 -2.64 0.50
N ASP A 30 -2.96 -3.85 0.76
CA ASP A 30 -2.49 -4.66 1.88
C ASP A 30 -1.72 -5.92 1.41
N THR A 31 -1.45 -6.04 0.11
CA THR A 31 -0.76 -7.19 -0.47
C THR A 31 0.44 -6.76 -1.30
N PRO A 32 1.51 -7.59 -1.37
CA PRO A 32 2.62 -7.31 -2.27
C PRO A 32 2.20 -7.18 -3.73
N ALA A 33 1.31 -8.04 -4.21
CA ALA A 33 0.83 -8.00 -5.60
C ALA A 33 0.10 -6.68 -5.90
N GLY A 34 -0.69 -6.16 -4.96
CA GLY A 34 -1.37 -4.88 -5.12
C GLY A 34 -0.40 -3.69 -5.12
N ILE A 35 0.65 -3.75 -4.32
CA ILE A 35 1.71 -2.73 -4.33
C ILE A 35 2.46 -2.76 -5.65
N GLU A 36 2.84 -3.94 -6.12
CA GLU A 36 3.52 -4.10 -7.41
C GLU A 36 2.66 -3.60 -8.57
N GLU A 37 1.36 -3.85 -8.52
CA GLU A 37 0.40 -3.33 -9.50
C GLU A 37 0.47 -1.79 -9.56
N GLY A 38 0.44 -1.14 -8.40
CA GLY A 38 0.54 0.33 -8.32
C GLY A 38 1.86 0.85 -8.87
N LEU A 39 2.97 0.22 -8.51
CA LEU A 39 4.30 0.58 -9.01
C LEU A 39 4.38 0.44 -10.53
N ASN A 40 3.87 -0.68 -11.05
CA ASN A 40 3.87 -0.93 -12.49
C ASN A 40 2.98 0.05 -13.26
N ALA A 41 1.97 0.60 -12.58
CA ALA A 41 1.12 1.66 -13.14
C ALA A 41 1.74 3.06 -13.03
N GLY A 42 2.90 3.18 -12.39
CA GLY A 42 3.56 4.48 -12.19
C GLY A 42 2.98 5.32 -11.08
N MET A 43 2.37 4.69 -10.09
CA MET A 43 1.69 5.37 -8.98
C MET A 43 2.53 5.36 -7.70
N TRP A 44 2.26 6.31 -6.80
CA TRP A 44 2.70 6.22 -5.41
C TRP A 44 1.98 5.07 -4.74
N THR A 45 2.64 4.38 -3.80
CA THR A 45 2.05 3.23 -3.12
C THR A 45 2.19 3.33 -1.61
N VAL A 46 1.11 2.97 -0.92
CA VAL A 46 1.07 2.87 0.54
C VAL A 46 0.57 1.49 0.90
N ALA A 47 1.33 0.75 1.68
CA ALA A 47 0.96 -0.55 2.18
C ALA A 47 0.38 -0.44 3.59
N VAL A 48 -0.72 -1.15 3.85
CA VAL A 48 -1.40 -1.16 5.14
C VAL A 48 -1.28 -2.55 5.75
N THR A 49 -0.80 -2.65 6.99
CA THR A 49 -0.54 -3.94 7.64
C THR A 49 -1.68 -4.44 8.52
N GLU A 50 -2.42 -3.54 9.17
CA GLU A 50 -3.35 -3.90 10.25
C GLU A 50 -4.52 -4.76 9.80
N THR A 51 -5.02 -4.53 8.58
CA THR A 51 -6.15 -5.27 8.02
C THR A 51 -5.71 -6.29 6.97
N GLY A 52 -4.40 -6.52 6.86
CA GLY A 52 -3.83 -7.16 5.69
C GLY A 52 -3.82 -8.67 5.74
N ASN A 53 -3.90 -9.26 4.55
CA ASN A 53 -3.75 -10.69 4.33
C ASN A 53 -2.37 -11.19 4.77
N GLU A 54 -1.37 -10.32 4.81
CA GLU A 54 0.00 -10.72 5.18
C GLU A 54 0.15 -11.05 6.66
N VAL A 55 -0.75 -10.56 7.53
CA VAL A 55 -0.79 -10.99 8.92
C VAL A 55 -1.35 -12.42 9.02
N GLY A 56 -2.24 -12.81 8.10
CA GLY A 56 -2.75 -14.16 7.99
C GLY A 56 -3.79 -14.56 9.04
N LEU A 57 -4.31 -13.59 9.79
CA LEU A 57 -5.26 -13.84 10.87
C LEU A 57 -6.46 -12.91 10.74
N SER A 58 -7.63 -13.38 11.20
CA SER A 58 -8.78 -12.52 11.38
C SER A 58 -8.50 -11.48 12.47
N LEU A 59 -9.28 -10.39 12.48
CA LEU A 59 -9.15 -9.38 13.52
C LEU A 59 -9.35 -9.98 14.91
N GLU A 60 -10.32 -10.88 15.07
CA GLU A 60 -10.60 -11.57 16.33
C GLU A 60 -9.41 -12.40 16.78
N ASP A 61 -8.84 -13.21 15.89
CA ASP A 61 -7.67 -14.04 16.19
C ASP A 61 -6.46 -13.17 16.52
N LEU A 62 -6.27 -12.05 15.81
CA LEU A 62 -5.19 -11.12 16.06
C LEU A 62 -5.30 -10.50 17.46
N GLN A 63 -6.51 -10.12 17.87
CA GLN A 63 -6.76 -9.56 19.20
C GLN A 63 -6.57 -10.59 20.32
N ALA A 64 -6.74 -11.87 20.01
CA ALA A 64 -6.53 -12.96 20.98
C ALA A 64 -5.05 -13.25 21.24
N LEU A 65 -4.14 -12.78 20.38
CA LEU A 65 -2.70 -12.94 20.59
C LEU A 65 -2.21 -12.03 21.72
N ASP A 66 -1.13 -12.46 22.40
CA ASP A 66 -0.47 -11.55 23.33
C ASP A 66 0.15 -10.36 22.56
N PRO A 67 0.41 -9.21 23.25
CA PRO A 67 0.91 -8.02 22.59
C PRO A 67 2.23 -8.20 21.84
N GLU A 68 3.13 -9.04 22.36
CA GLU A 68 4.42 -9.27 21.73
C GLU A 68 4.27 -10.07 20.43
N GLU A 69 3.48 -11.14 20.45
CA GLU A 69 3.20 -11.95 19.26
C GLU A 69 2.50 -11.12 18.18
N ARG A 70 1.54 -10.29 18.57
CA ARG A 70 0.84 -9.42 17.66
C ARG A 70 1.80 -8.44 16.99
N ARG A 71 2.68 -7.82 17.76
CA ARG A 71 3.70 -6.92 17.24
C ARG A 71 4.63 -7.63 16.26
N ASN A 72 5.09 -8.83 16.61
CA ASN A 72 5.98 -9.61 15.75
C ASN A 72 5.34 -9.92 14.40
N ARG A 73 4.06 -10.27 14.39
CA ARG A 73 3.34 -10.53 13.14
C ARG A 73 3.17 -9.28 12.29
N ARG A 74 2.88 -8.14 12.92
CA ARG A 74 2.79 -6.86 12.22
C ARG A 74 4.12 -6.45 11.62
N GLU A 75 5.20 -6.62 12.36
CA GLU A 75 6.54 -6.29 11.88
C GLU A 75 6.95 -7.19 10.72
N ALA A 76 6.63 -8.48 10.78
CA ALA A 76 6.90 -9.41 9.68
C ALA A 76 6.12 -9.03 8.43
N ALA A 77 4.85 -8.70 8.57
CA ALA A 77 4.01 -8.23 7.47
C ALA A 77 4.54 -6.92 6.88
N ALA A 78 4.93 -5.98 7.73
CA ALA A 78 5.50 -4.70 7.31
C ALA A 78 6.78 -4.90 6.50
N ARG A 79 7.67 -5.79 6.95
CA ARG A 79 8.90 -6.09 6.20
C ARG A 79 8.61 -6.70 4.84
N LYS A 80 7.65 -7.59 4.75
CA LYS A 80 7.26 -8.22 3.48
C LYS A 80 6.70 -7.18 2.51
N LEU A 81 5.83 -6.31 2.98
CA LEU A 81 5.25 -5.23 2.17
C LEU A 81 6.31 -4.21 1.75
N ALA A 82 7.23 -3.88 2.65
CA ALA A 82 8.34 -2.97 2.31
C ALA A 82 9.21 -3.56 1.20
N ARG A 83 9.46 -4.87 1.22
CA ARG A 83 10.24 -5.54 0.16
C ARG A 83 9.53 -5.54 -1.20
N SER A 84 8.22 -5.36 -1.24
CA SER A 84 7.50 -5.22 -2.51
C SER A 84 7.72 -3.86 -3.19
N GLY A 85 8.38 -2.94 -2.52
CA GLY A 85 8.73 -1.62 -3.04
C GLY A 85 7.77 -0.51 -2.65
N ALA A 86 6.89 -0.74 -1.68
CA ALA A 86 5.96 0.30 -1.22
C ALA A 86 6.71 1.56 -0.80
N HIS A 87 6.21 2.73 -1.20
CA HIS A 87 6.80 4.01 -0.80
C HIS A 87 6.61 4.26 0.70
N TYR A 88 5.50 3.78 1.25
CA TYR A 88 5.17 3.91 2.67
C TYR A 88 4.53 2.61 3.16
N VAL A 89 4.83 2.27 4.41
CA VAL A 89 4.18 1.16 5.11
C VAL A 89 3.58 1.71 6.39
N ILE A 90 2.27 1.59 6.56
CA ILE A 90 1.53 2.11 7.71
C ILE A 90 0.73 0.99 8.37
N ASN A 91 0.34 1.18 9.62
CA ASN A 91 -0.44 0.19 10.35
C ASN A 91 -1.91 0.19 9.93
N SER A 92 -2.50 1.37 9.76
CA SER A 92 -3.91 1.47 9.41
C SER A 92 -4.17 2.65 8.48
N VAL A 93 -5.33 2.65 7.85
CA VAL A 93 -5.79 3.76 6.99
C VAL A 93 -5.87 5.08 7.77
N ALA A 94 -6.01 5.02 9.10
CA ALA A 94 -5.97 6.21 9.94
C ALA A 94 -4.65 6.99 9.81
N ASP A 95 -3.57 6.32 9.41
CA ASP A 95 -2.25 6.92 9.25
C ASP A 95 -1.99 7.44 7.83
N LEU A 96 -3.00 7.41 6.96
CA LEU A 96 -2.83 7.72 5.54
C LEU A 96 -2.58 9.20 5.27
N LEU A 97 -3.25 10.12 5.97
CA LEU A 97 -3.13 11.55 5.69
C LEU A 97 -1.69 12.08 5.80
N PRO A 98 -0.90 11.71 6.82
CA PRO A 98 0.51 12.11 6.85
C PRO A 98 1.31 11.64 5.63
N CYS A 99 0.98 10.47 5.09
CA CYS A 99 1.61 9.97 3.87
C CYS A 99 1.24 10.82 2.67
N VAL A 100 -0.03 11.20 2.55
CA VAL A 100 -0.49 12.07 1.46
C VAL A 100 0.23 13.43 1.52
N ASP A 101 0.35 14.00 2.71
CA ASP A 101 1.06 15.27 2.90
C ASP A 101 2.53 15.15 2.49
N ASP A 102 3.17 14.04 2.85
CA ASP A 102 4.57 13.79 2.49
C ASP A 102 4.73 13.61 0.97
N ILE A 103 3.82 12.88 0.34
CA ILE A 103 3.82 12.70 -1.12
C ILE A 103 3.66 14.04 -1.83
N GLU A 104 2.73 14.89 -1.38
CA GLU A 104 2.53 16.22 -1.95
C GLU A 104 3.79 17.06 -1.86
N ARG A 105 4.47 17.02 -0.71
CA ARG A 105 5.74 17.72 -0.53
C ARG A 105 6.81 17.18 -1.48
N ARG A 106 6.92 15.85 -1.60
CA ARG A 106 7.89 15.23 -2.50
C ARG A 106 7.65 15.58 -3.96
N MET A 107 6.38 15.59 -4.37
CA MET A 107 6.01 15.99 -5.73
C MET A 107 6.34 17.46 -5.98
N ALA A 108 6.12 18.34 -5.00
CA ALA A 108 6.48 19.74 -5.09
C ALA A 108 8.01 19.94 -5.24
N ASP A 109 8.79 19.02 -4.66
CA ASP A 109 10.25 19.01 -4.79
C ASP A 109 10.74 18.34 -6.08
N GLY A 110 9.83 17.93 -6.96
CA GLY A 110 10.16 17.31 -8.24
C GLY A 110 10.36 15.80 -8.19
N GLU A 111 10.03 15.14 -7.08
CA GLU A 111 10.13 13.70 -6.98
C GLU A 111 8.94 13.01 -7.66
N SER A 112 9.17 11.78 -8.13
CA SER A 112 8.13 10.94 -8.74
C SER A 112 8.16 9.54 -8.13
N PRO A 113 7.08 8.77 -8.27
CA PRO A 113 7.00 7.41 -7.72
C PRO A 113 8.07 6.47 -8.21
#